data_b5cf72140ea5c22a3eccefb118955e22
#
_entry.id   b5cf72140ea5c22a3eccefb118955e22
#
_cell.length_a   1.000
_cell.length_b   1.000
_cell.length_c   1.000
_cell.angle_alpha   90.00
_cell.angle_beta   90.00
_cell.angle_gamma   90.00
#
_symmetry.space_group_name_H-M   'P 1'
#
loop_
_entity.id
_entity.type
_entity.pdbx_description
1 polymer ?
#
loop_
_entity_poly.entity_id
_entity_poly.type
_entity_poly.pdbx_seq_one_letter_code
_entity_poly.pdbx_strand_id
1 'polypeptide(L)'
;GNSKRILRLNMIVIGVKLSLTALFVYALQMGMNMIAVATILSQGVMLACAVFYMHQLGNAFGFSFSSISLTRNVVRPMLILSGPVVVEKAAFSLGKVFVNSMSTMYGALTVGALGISNNIGGISTTPQTGFQDGSSALISQNLGAGRPERALQAFAWTVIVNMVVSSILMTLNIIFLDQITWLFAGNDRSFQQTIISIYRYEALGAVPLGINSSVLALLYGFGRTKITLFINFCRVFIFRVPVLWALQQFTDLGSESVGIVMAVSNISVGILACIIGTIEIRKICQEYNLSFVRMLRLKQA
;
A
#
# COMPACT_ATOMS: atom_id res chain seq x y z
N GLY A 1 -18.92 -12.45 4.27
CA GLY A 1 -17.55 -12.10 4.56
C GLY A 1 -16.92 -12.96 5.63
N ASN A 2 -16.05 -13.90 5.24
CA ASN A 2 -15.41 -14.81 6.18
C ASN A 2 -13.95 -14.40 6.45
N SER A 3 -13.73 -13.11 6.75
CA SER A 3 -12.41 -12.50 6.99
C SER A 3 -11.60 -13.21 8.10
N LYS A 4 -12.27 -13.78 9.09
CA LYS A 4 -11.60 -14.60 10.15
C LYS A 4 -10.88 -15.83 9.60
N ARG A 5 -11.43 -16.46 8.54
CA ARG A 5 -10.76 -17.62 7.90
C ARG A 5 -9.55 -17.19 7.10
N ILE A 6 -9.64 -16.07 6.39
CA ILE A 6 -8.51 -15.49 5.64
C ILE A 6 -7.38 -15.11 6.61
N LEU A 7 -7.72 -14.50 7.74
CA LEU A 7 -6.73 -14.16 8.77
C LEU A 7 -6.01 -15.41 9.29
N ARG A 8 -6.75 -16.48 9.63
CA ARG A 8 -6.13 -17.74 10.09
C ARG A 8 -5.20 -18.35 9.04
N LEU A 9 -5.61 -18.35 7.76
CA LEU A 9 -4.76 -18.83 6.66
C LEU A 9 -3.46 -18.02 6.57
N ASN A 10 -3.55 -16.69 6.60
CA ASN A 10 -2.37 -15.84 6.56
C ASN A 10 -1.44 -16.08 7.74
N MET A 11 -1.97 -16.28 8.96
CA MET A 11 -1.16 -16.60 10.14
C MET A 11 -0.44 -17.94 10.01
N ILE A 12 -1.10 -18.98 9.46
CA ILE A 12 -0.48 -20.28 9.17
C ILE A 12 0.66 -20.10 8.16
N VAL A 13 0.42 -19.37 7.08
CA VAL A 13 1.43 -19.12 6.03
C VAL A 13 2.65 -18.36 6.57
N ILE A 14 2.42 -17.35 7.42
CA ILE A 14 3.51 -16.62 8.09
C ILE A 14 4.29 -17.58 8.99
N GLY A 15 3.63 -18.40 9.79
CA GLY A 15 4.28 -19.41 10.64
C GLY A 15 5.12 -20.39 9.83
N VAL A 16 4.57 -20.94 8.74
CA VAL A 16 5.28 -21.84 7.82
C VAL A 16 6.50 -21.13 7.20
N LYS A 17 6.34 -19.89 6.73
CA LYS A 17 7.42 -19.12 6.14
C LYS A 17 8.55 -18.87 7.13
N LEU A 18 8.24 -18.45 8.34
CA LEU A 18 9.24 -18.20 9.39
C LEU A 18 9.95 -19.51 9.79
N SER A 19 9.23 -20.61 9.96
CA SER A 19 9.81 -21.92 10.30
C SER A 19 10.73 -22.44 9.19
N LEU A 20 10.30 -22.36 7.92
CA LEU A 20 11.14 -22.78 6.79
C LEU A 20 12.35 -21.87 6.64
N THR A 21 12.20 -20.56 6.82
CA THR A 21 13.34 -19.63 6.76
C THR A 21 14.34 -19.94 7.88
N ALA A 22 13.86 -20.14 9.11
CA ALA A 22 14.71 -20.51 10.23
C ALA A 22 15.43 -21.85 9.99
N LEU A 23 14.73 -22.86 9.49
CA LEU A 23 15.29 -24.16 9.17
C LEU A 23 16.40 -24.04 8.09
N PHE A 24 16.14 -23.36 6.99
CA PHE A 24 17.09 -23.27 5.87
C PHE A 24 18.31 -22.41 6.20
N VAL A 25 18.10 -21.28 6.90
CA VAL A 25 19.19 -20.34 7.19
C VAL A 25 20.01 -20.76 8.41
N TYR A 26 19.35 -21.12 9.52
CA TYR A 26 20.07 -21.40 10.78
C TYR A 26 20.40 -22.87 10.97
N ALA A 27 19.49 -23.81 10.67
CA ALA A 27 19.74 -25.23 10.91
C ALA A 27 20.54 -25.88 9.77
N LEU A 28 20.22 -25.58 8.52
CA LEU A 28 20.87 -26.18 7.34
C LEU A 28 21.98 -25.29 6.75
N GLN A 29 22.14 -24.05 7.26
CA GLN A 29 23.14 -23.07 6.81
C GLN A 29 23.18 -22.88 5.29
N MET A 30 22.03 -23.07 4.63
CA MET A 30 21.88 -22.86 3.21
C MET A 30 21.82 -21.37 2.92
N GLY A 31 22.51 -20.90 1.88
CA GLY A 31 22.67 -19.48 1.57
C GLY A 31 21.34 -18.71 1.36
N MET A 32 21.44 -17.39 1.18
CA MET A 32 20.28 -16.46 1.09
C MET A 32 19.23 -16.85 0.03
N ASN A 33 19.61 -17.59 -1.01
CA ASN A 33 18.67 -18.06 -2.04
C ASN A 33 17.54 -18.95 -1.49
N MET A 34 17.79 -19.64 -0.37
CA MET A 34 16.78 -20.50 0.27
C MET A 34 15.66 -19.72 0.97
N ILE A 35 15.86 -18.44 1.24
CA ILE A 35 14.78 -17.56 1.70
C ILE A 35 13.71 -17.40 0.60
N ALA A 36 14.13 -17.32 -0.67
CA ALA A 36 13.20 -17.28 -1.80
C ALA A 36 12.44 -18.61 -1.93
N VAL A 37 13.11 -19.74 -1.76
CA VAL A 37 12.49 -21.08 -1.77
C VAL A 37 11.49 -21.22 -0.63
N ALA A 38 11.83 -20.80 0.59
CA ALA A 38 10.91 -20.80 1.74
C ALA A 38 9.65 -19.95 1.45
N THR A 39 9.82 -18.82 0.75
CA THR A 39 8.70 -17.98 0.34
C THR A 39 7.80 -18.68 -0.68
N ILE A 40 8.36 -19.33 -1.70
CA ILE A 40 7.59 -20.07 -2.72
C ILE A 40 6.82 -21.24 -2.07
N LEU A 41 7.48 -22.01 -1.20
CA LEU A 41 6.84 -23.12 -0.50
C LEU A 41 5.70 -22.65 0.40
N SER A 42 5.89 -21.57 1.14
CA SER A 42 4.84 -20.99 2.00
C SER A 42 3.63 -20.51 1.18
N GLN A 43 3.84 -19.93 0.00
CA GLN A 43 2.76 -19.57 -0.92
C GLN A 43 2.07 -20.80 -1.53
N GLY A 44 2.81 -21.87 -1.77
CA GLY A 44 2.24 -23.16 -2.17
C GLY A 44 1.29 -23.74 -1.11
N VAL A 45 1.67 -23.66 0.16
CA VAL A 45 0.79 -24.05 1.28
C VAL A 45 -0.46 -23.16 1.31
N MET A 46 -0.31 -21.84 1.10
CA MET A 46 -1.46 -20.93 1.01
C MET A 46 -2.43 -21.35 -0.09
N LEU A 47 -1.91 -21.65 -1.27
CA LEU A 47 -2.73 -22.09 -2.41
C LEU A 47 -3.46 -23.38 -2.10
N ALA A 48 -2.77 -24.39 -1.56
CA ALA A 48 -3.37 -25.66 -1.19
C ALA A 48 -4.49 -25.50 -0.15
N CYS A 49 -4.25 -24.70 0.89
CA CYS A 49 -5.26 -24.40 1.89
C CYS A 49 -6.45 -23.62 1.31
N ALA A 50 -6.21 -22.66 0.42
CA ALA A 50 -7.27 -21.90 -0.25
C ALA A 50 -8.16 -22.80 -1.10
N VAL A 51 -7.57 -23.70 -1.91
CA VAL A 51 -8.30 -24.67 -2.71
C VAL A 51 -9.12 -25.62 -1.80
N PHE A 52 -8.53 -26.12 -0.73
CA PHE A 52 -9.23 -26.98 0.24
C PHE A 52 -10.45 -26.27 0.85
N TYR A 53 -10.30 -25.01 1.27
CA TYR A 53 -11.42 -24.23 1.80
C TYR A 53 -12.49 -23.92 0.76
N MET A 54 -12.11 -23.69 -0.51
CA MET A 54 -13.07 -23.49 -1.58
C MET A 54 -13.89 -24.75 -1.81
N HIS A 55 -13.28 -25.93 -1.76
CA HIS A 55 -14.00 -27.22 -1.81
C HIS A 55 -14.97 -27.42 -0.64
N GLN A 56 -14.61 -26.96 0.57
CA GLN A 56 -15.52 -27.06 1.72
C GLN A 56 -16.75 -26.13 1.65
N LEU A 57 -16.67 -25.03 0.87
CA LEU A 57 -17.78 -24.07 0.73
C LEU A 57 -18.92 -24.60 -0.15
N GLY A 58 -18.78 -25.77 -0.74
CA GLY A 58 -19.82 -26.46 -1.47
C GLY A 58 -20.27 -25.75 -2.75
N ASN A 59 -21.46 -26.12 -3.24
CA ASN A 59 -21.99 -25.71 -4.56
C ASN A 59 -22.19 -24.21 -4.78
N ALA A 60 -22.07 -23.35 -3.77
CA ALA A 60 -22.22 -21.90 -3.94
C ALA A 60 -21.05 -21.25 -4.70
N PHE A 61 -19.87 -21.89 -4.70
CA PHE A 61 -18.67 -21.46 -5.43
C PHE A 61 -17.95 -22.66 -6.04
N GLY A 62 -18.69 -23.50 -6.77
CA GLY A 62 -18.12 -24.65 -7.46
C GLY A 62 -17.07 -24.22 -8.47
N PHE A 63 -15.80 -24.20 -8.03
CA PHE A 63 -14.69 -23.98 -8.97
C PHE A 63 -14.51 -25.24 -9.83
N SER A 64 -14.87 -25.13 -11.07
CA SER A 64 -14.59 -26.16 -12.09
C SER A 64 -13.79 -25.54 -13.21
N PHE A 65 -12.75 -26.22 -13.67
CA PHE A 65 -12.01 -25.78 -14.85
C PHE A 65 -12.90 -25.67 -16.09
N SER A 66 -13.98 -26.46 -16.16
CA SER A 66 -15.00 -26.37 -17.21
C SER A 66 -15.85 -25.10 -17.17
N SER A 67 -15.88 -24.40 -16.02
CA SER A 67 -16.62 -23.14 -15.83
C SER A 67 -15.81 -21.90 -16.24
N ILE A 68 -14.57 -22.05 -16.68
CA ILE A 68 -13.75 -20.94 -17.17
C ILE A 68 -14.34 -20.46 -18.50
N SER A 69 -15.01 -19.32 -18.46
CA SER A 69 -15.57 -18.69 -19.65
C SER A 69 -14.73 -17.48 -20.06
N LEU A 70 -14.05 -17.59 -21.19
CA LEU A 70 -13.28 -16.49 -21.79
C LEU A 70 -14.17 -15.64 -22.73
N THR A 71 -15.45 -15.50 -22.41
CA THR A 71 -16.36 -14.69 -23.21
C THR A 71 -15.99 -13.21 -23.12
N ARG A 72 -16.15 -12.51 -24.24
CA ARG A 72 -15.85 -11.07 -24.34
C ARG A 72 -16.58 -10.23 -23.29
N ASN A 73 -17.79 -10.66 -22.91
CA ASN A 73 -18.62 -9.97 -21.91
C ASN A 73 -18.06 -10.06 -20.48
N VAL A 74 -17.23 -11.07 -20.18
CA VAL A 74 -16.57 -11.22 -18.87
C VAL A 74 -15.16 -10.64 -18.91
N VAL A 75 -14.38 -10.98 -19.94
CA VAL A 75 -12.96 -10.60 -20.03
C VAL A 75 -12.78 -9.09 -20.25
N ARG A 76 -13.61 -8.47 -21.10
CA ARG A 76 -13.49 -7.05 -21.43
C ARG A 76 -13.67 -6.13 -20.22
N PRO A 77 -14.74 -6.22 -19.40
CA PRO A 77 -14.88 -5.41 -18.18
C PRO A 77 -13.74 -5.66 -17.20
N MET A 78 -13.32 -6.91 -17.03
CA MET A 78 -12.19 -7.26 -16.16
C MET A 78 -10.90 -6.55 -16.59
N LEU A 79 -10.55 -6.58 -17.88
CA LEU A 79 -9.35 -5.90 -18.41
C LEU A 79 -9.44 -4.39 -18.31
N ILE A 80 -10.62 -3.80 -18.52
CA ILE A 80 -10.84 -2.35 -18.40
C ILE A 80 -10.59 -1.87 -16.96
N LEU A 81 -10.99 -2.66 -15.96
CA LEU A 81 -10.83 -2.32 -14.55
C LEU A 81 -9.42 -2.66 -14.05
N SER A 82 -8.89 -3.83 -14.40
CA SER A 82 -7.59 -4.30 -13.90
C SER A 82 -6.40 -3.70 -14.65
N GLY A 83 -6.55 -3.39 -15.96
CA GLY A 83 -5.47 -2.83 -16.77
C GLY A 83 -4.81 -1.59 -16.16
N PRO A 84 -5.57 -0.54 -15.83
CA PRO A 84 -5.00 0.64 -15.17
C PRO A 84 -4.28 0.31 -13.86
N VAL A 85 -4.79 -0.63 -13.06
CA VAL A 85 -4.19 -1.04 -11.79
C VAL A 85 -2.86 -1.77 -12.02
N VAL A 86 -2.77 -2.63 -13.03
CA VAL A 86 -1.52 -3.31 -13.41
C VAL A 86 -0.47 -2.28 -13.83
N VAL A 87 -0.84 -1.34 -14.71
CA VAL A 87 0.05 -0.27 -15.16
C VAL A 87 0.48 0.61 -13.98
N GLU A 88 -0.43 0.94 -13.06
CA GLU A 88 -0.15 1.69 -11.84
C GLU A 88 0.92 1.01 -10.99
N LYS A 89 0.77 -0.28 -10.70
CA LYS A 89 1.73 -1.05 -9.89
C LYS A 89 3.08 -1.19 -10.60
N ALA A 90 3.08 -1.43 -11.90
CA ALA A 90 4.30 -1.49 -12.72
C ALA A 90 5.02 -0.14 -12.74
N ALA A 91 4.31 0.97 -13.01
CA ALA A 91 4.86 2.32 -13.02
C ALA A 91 5.45 2.71 -11.65
N PHE A 92 4.75 2.36 -10.56
CA PHE A 92 5.25 2.61 -9.20
C PHE A 92 6.53 1.82 -8.91
N SER A 93 6.61 0.55 -9.34
CA SER A 93 7.80 -0.28 -9.18
C SER A 93 8.98 0.24 -10.00
N LEU A 94 8.75 0.62 -11.26
CA LEU A 94 9.76 1.28 -12.09
C LEU A 94 10.24 2.59 -11.47
N GLY A 95 9.32 3.39 -10.94
CA GLY A 95 9.68 4.64 -10.28
C GLY A 95 10.58 4.44 -9.05
N LYS A 96 10.38 3.36 -8.29
CA LYS A 96 11.31 3.00 -7.20
C LYS A 96 12.72 2.69 -7.74
N VAL A 97 12.81 1.99 -8.87
CA VAL A 97 14.10 1.69 -9.51
C VAL A 97 14.80 2.99 -9.93
N PHE A 98 14.07 3.92 -10.55
CA PHE A 98 14.63 5.24 -10.91
C PHE A 98 15.14 6.01 -9.69
N VAL A 99 14.34 6.10 -8.63
CA VAL A 99 14.76 6.80 -7.40
C VAL A 99 15.98 6.15 -6.77
N ASN A 100 16.02 4.81 -6.69
CA ASN A 100 17.17 4.11 -6.17
C ASN A 100 18.41 4.35 -7.04
N SER A 101 18.27 4.27 -8.37
CA SER A 101 19.37 4.55 -9.31
C SER A 101 19.89 5.99 -9.16
N MET A 102 19.02 6.98 -9.08
CA MET A 102 19.44 8.37 -8.84
C MET A 102 20.12 8.53 -7.47
N SER A 103 19.63 7.83 -6.45
CA SER A 103 20.22 7.89 -5.10
C SER A 103 21.63 7.30 -5.01
N THR A 104 22.09 6.49 -6.00
CA THR A 104 23.45 5.98 -6.05
C THR A 104 24.50 7.08 -6.18
N MET A 105 24.13 8.24 -6.68
CA MET A 105 24.99 9.42 -6.74
C MET A 105 25.50 9.86 -5.36
N TYR A 106 24.72 9.59 -4.31
CA TYR A 106 25.07 9.87 -2.91
C TYR A 106 25.80 8.70 -2.22
N GLY A 107 26.14 7.66 -2.97
CA GLY A 107 26.83 6.47 -2.49
C GLY A 107 25.92 5.29 -2.13
N ALA A 108 26.51 4.09 -2.14
CA ALA A 108 25.78 2.84 -1.85
C ALA A 108 25.14 2.81 -0.46
N LEU A 109 25.77 3.48 0.51
CA LEU A 109 25.29 3.60 1.89
C LEU A 109 23.94 4.32 1.95
N THR A 110 23.78 5.37 1.14
CA THR A 110 22.49 6.12 1.03
C THR A 110 21.38 5.24 0.46
N VAL A 111 21.68 4.43 -0.56
CA VAL A 111 20.66 3.51 -1.13
C VAL A 111 20.26 2.45 -0.10
N GLY A 112 21.22 1.91 0.65
CA GLY A 112 20.93 1.00 1.76
C GLY A 112 20.07 1.65 2.85
N ALA A 113 20.42 2.87 3.25
CA ALA A 113 19.66 3.64 4.24
C ALA A 113 18.24 3.96 3.77
N LEU A 114 18.05 4.32 2.49
CA LEU A 114 16.74 4.49 1.89
C LEU A 114 15.90 3.21 1.93
N GLY A 115 16.51 2.05 1.65
CA GLY A 115 15.85 0.75 1.73
C GLY A 115 15.34 0.46 3.15
N ILE A 116 16.16 0.73 4.17
CA ILE A 116 15.78 0.55 5.57
C ILE A 116 14.72 1.57 5.98
N SER A 117 14.86 2.85 5.58
CA SER A 117 13.85 3.90 5.81
C SER A 117 12.49 3.47 5.27
N ASN A 118 12.42 2.98 4.03
CA ASN A 118 11.20 2.45 3.43
C ASN A 118 10.60 1.27 4.22
N ASN A 119 11.44 0.39 4.81
CA ASN A 119 10.97 -0.71 5.65
C ASN A 119 10.36 -0.20 6.96
N ILE A 120 10.98 0.79 7.60
CA ILE A 120 10.45 1.45 8.80
C ILE A 120 9.14 2.17 8.45
N GLY A 121 9.10 2.91 7.33
CA GLY A 121 7.89 3.55 6.80
C GLY A 121 6.78 2.52 6.50
N GLY A 122 7.16 1.30 6.12
CA GLY A 122 6.27 0.16 5.91
C GLY A 122 5.43 -0.20 7.14
N ILE A 123 5.95 0.00 8.35
CA ILE A 123 5.20 -0.22 9.60
C ILE A 123 3.93 0.63 9.63
N SER A 124 4.01 1.88 9.15
CA SER A 124 2.86 2.79 9.08
C SER A 124 2.02 2.59 7.81
N THR A 125 2.64 2.32 6.65
CA THR A 125 1.95 2.29 5.36
C THR A 125 1.29 0.94 5.05
N THR A 126 1.79 -0.17 5.59
CA THR A 126 1.17 -1.50 5.38
C THR A 126 -0.24 -1.59 5.98
N PRO A 127 -0.51 -1.16 7.23
CA PRO A 127 -1.88 -1.09 7.72
C PRO A 127 -2.79 -0.16 6.91
N GLN A 128 -2.27 0.97 6.41
CA GLN A 128 -3.03 1.89 5.54
C GLN A 128 -3.52 1.17 4.27
N THR A 129 -2.64 0.39 3.61
CA THR A 129 -3.03 -0.40 2.43
C THR A 129 -4.02 -1.51 2.78
N GLY A 130 -3.89 -2.13 3.95
CA GLY A 130 -4.88 -3.09 4.46
C GLY A 130 -6.27 -2.46 4.63
N PHE A 131 -6.34 -1.27 5.23
CA PHE A 131 -7.61 -0.51 5.33
C PHE A 131 -8.12 -0.07 3.96
N GLN A 132 -7.24 0.35 3.04
CA GLN A 132 -7.61 0.68 1.66
C GLN A 132 -8.30 -0.50 0.98
N ASP A 133 -7.69 -1.69 1.01
CA ASP A 133 -8.22 -2.86 0.32
C ASP A 133 -9.52 -3.37 0.95
N GLY A 134 -9.57 -3.43 2.28
CA GLY A 134 -10.79 -3.78 3.01
C GLY A 134 -11.94 -2.81 2.76
N SER A 135 -11.66 -1.51 2.75
CA SER A 135 -12.65 -0.48 2.51
C SER A 135 -13.12 -0.43 1.07
N SER A 136 -12.23 -0.66 0.10
CA SER A 136 -12.64 -0.73 -1.32
C SER A 136 -13.64 -1.87 -1.56
N ALA A 137 -13.43 -3.02 -0.89
CA ALA A 137 -14.35 -4.14 -0.92
C ALA A 137 -15.70 -3.81 -0.25
N LEU A 138 -15.69 -3.12 0.91
CA LEU A 138 -16.91 -2.66 1.57
C LEU A 138 -17.69 -1.65 0.74
N ILE A 139 -17.01 -0.71 0.12
CA ILE A 139 -17.59 0.30 -0.75
C ILE A 139 -18.26 -0.36 -1.95
N SER A 140 -17.55 -1.25 -2.66
CA SER A 140 -18.10 -1.94 -3.83
C SER A 140 -19.28 -2.87 -3.48
N GLN A 141 -19.25 -3.56 -2.33
CA GLN A 141 -20.37 -4.38 -1.87
C GLN A 141 -21.62 -3.54 -1.55
N ASN A 142 -21.44 -2.40 -0.88
CA ASN A 142 -22.57 -1.50 -0.60
C ASN A 142 -23.11 -0.88 -1.88
N LEU A 143 -22.25 -0.54 -2.83
CA LEU A 143 -22.67 -0.03 -4.12
C LEU A 143 -23.46 -1.09 -4.92
N GLY A 144 -22.96 -2.33 -4.96
CA GLY A 144 -23.67 -3.45 -5.60
C GLY A 144 -24.99 -3.81 -4.94
N ALA A 145 -25.16 -3.52 -3.66
CA ALA A 145 -26.42 -3.65 -2.92
C ALA A 145 -27.38 -2.46 -3.10
N GLY A 146 -27.05 -1.48 -3.95
CA GLY A 146 -27.86 -0.28 -4.17
C GLY A 146 -27.86 0.68 -2.99
N ARG A 147 -26.82 0.67 -2.14
CA ARG A 147 -26.70 1.52 -0.93
C ARG A 147 -25.49 2.46 -0.99
N PRO A 148 -25.46 3.43 -1.93
CA PRO A 148 -24.33 4.31 -2.13
C PRO A 148 -24.04 5.21 -0.92
N GLU A 149 -25.05 5.52 -0.10
CA GLU A 149 -24.87 6.26 1.16
C GLU A 149 -23.94 5.53 2.13
N ARG A 150 -24.14 4.22 2.31
CA ARG A 150 -23.27 3.39 3.16
C ARG A 150 -21.86 3.24 2.58
N ALA A 151 -21.74 3.26 1.26
CA ALA A 151 -20.44 3.25 0.60
C ALA A 151 -19.63 4.51 0.94
N LEU A 152 -20.27 5.70 0.91
CA LEU A 152 -19.61 6.95 1.29
C LEU A 152 -19.37 7.07 2.81
N GLN A 153 -20.23 6.49 3.65
CA GLN A 153 -19.97 6.39 5.10
C GLN A 153 -18.74 5.51 5.37
N ALA A 154 -18.62 4.36 4.71
CA ALA A 154 -17.43 3.50 4.81
C ALA A 154 -16.17 4.26 4.42
N PHE A 155 -16.20 5.06 3.35
CA PHE A 155 -15.10 5.94 2.97
C PHE A 155 -14.76 6.96 4.08
N ALA A 156 -15.75 7.66 4.64
CA ALA A 156 -15.51 8.66 5.69
C ALA A 156 -14.83 8.04 6.93
N TRP A 157 -15.30 6.88 7.36
CA TRP A 157 -14.66 6.13 8.44
C TRP A 157 -13.26 5.65 8.08
N THR A 158 -13.02 5.26 6.84
CA THR A 158 -11.69 4.86 6.37
C THR A 158 -10.70 6.01 6.47
N VAL A 159 -11.11 7.24 6.11
CA VAL A 159 -10.26 8.44 6.27
C VAL A 159 -9.88 8.64 7.72
N ILE A 160 -10.86 8.62 8.64
CA ILE A 160 -10.62 8.80 10.07
C ILE A 160 -9.67 7.73 10.63
N VAL A 161 -9.97 6.46 10.34
CA VAL A 161 -9.15 5.33 10.84
C VAL A 161 -7.73 5.40 10.30
N ASN A 162 -7.56 5.65 8.98
CA ASN A 162 -6.23 5.78 8.39
C ASN A 162 -5.44 6.97 8.97
N MET A 163 -6.07 8.12 9.19
CA MET A 163 -5.40 9.27 9.81
C MET A 163 -4.95 8.96 11.25
N VAL A 164 -5.82 8.36 12.05
CA VAL A 164 -5.52 8.00 13.44
C VAL A 164 -4.41 6.95 13.50
N VAL A 165 -4.55 5.86 12.76
CA VAL A 165 -3.55 4.77 12.74
C VAL A 165 -2.21 5.28 12.20
N SER A 166 -2.21 6.08 11.14
CA SER A 166 -0.98 6.69 10.61
C SER A 166 -0.29 7.58 11.62
N SER A 167 -1.05 8.42 12.31
CA SER A 167 -0.50 9.33 13.34
C SER A 167 0.11 8.54 14.51
N ILE A 168 -0.58 7.53 15.00
CA ILE A 168 -0.10 6.67 16.10
C ILE A 168 1.19 5.96 15.68
N LEU A 169 1.17 5.26 14.53
CA LEU A 169 2.32 4.47 14.09
C LEU A 169 3.51 5.34 13.70
N MET A 170 3.28 6.50 13.07
CA MET A 170 4.33 7.48 12.82
C MET A 170 4.97 7.96 14.13
N THR A 171 4.15 8.31 15.11
CA THR A 171 4.66 8.78 16.42
C THR A 171 5.47 7.68 17.11
N LEU A 172 4.98 6.43 17.12
CA LEU A 172 5.72 5.30 17.68
C LEU A 172 7.04 5.06 16.94
N ASN A 173 7.03 5.10 15.62
CA ASN A 173 8.26 4.96 14.83
C ASN A 173 9.28 6.06 15.13
N ILE A 174 8.84 7.30 15.37
CA ILE A 174 9.74 8.41 15.71
C ILE A 174 10.29 8.24 17.13
N ILE A 175 9.45 7.85 18.11
CA ILE A 175 9.87 7.63 19.50
C ILE A 175 10.92 6.52 19.58
N PHE A 176 10.71 5.42 18.84
CA PHE A 176 11.60 4.26 18.84
C PHE A 176 12.61 4.26 17.68
N LEU A 177 12.81 5.39 17.02
CA LEU A 177 13.63 5.47 15.79
C LEU A 177 15.06 5.04 16.03
N ASP A 178 15.68 5.48 17.12
CA ASP A 178 17.06 5.13 17.46
C ASP A 178 17.21 3.62 17.72
N GLN A 179 16.27 3.01 18.43
CA GLN A 179 16.28 1.59 18.73
C GLN A 179 16.07 0.75 17.47
N ILE A 180 15.09 1.15 16.63
CA ILE A 180 14.80 0.45 15.38
C ILE A 180 15.98 0.55 14.42
N THR A 181 16.57 1.72 14.25
CA THR A 181 17.71 1.92 13.34
C THR A 181 18.98 1.23 13.83
N TRP A 182 19.20 1.18 15.14
CA TRP A 182 20.31 0.42 15.72
C TRP A 182 20.23 -1.07 15.38
N LEU A 183 19.03 -1.66 15.34
CA LEU A 183 18.83 -3.06 14.97
C LEU A 183 19.32 -3.37 13.54
N PHE A 184 19.24 -2.40 12.64
CA PHE A 184 19.67 -2.55 11.24
C PHE A 184 21.11 -2.11 11.00
N ALA A 185 21.57 -1.09 11.70
CA ALA A 185 22.91 -0.52 11.53
C ALA A 185 23.97 -1.20 12.41
N GLY A 186 23.56 -1.87 13.49
CA GLY A 186 24.49 -2.45 14.45
C GLY A 186 25.42 -1.38 15.05
N ASN A 187 26.72 -1.57 14.88
CA ASN A 187 27.73 -0.65 15.43
C ASN A 187 28.11 0.51 14.48
N ASP A 188 27.57 0.54 13.26
CA ASP A 188 27.85 1.61 12.29
C ASP A 188 26.98 2.85 12.57
N ARG A 189 27.54 3.77 13.35
CA ARG A 189 26.91 5.03 13.72
C ARG A 189 26.64 5.94 12.52
N SER A 190 27.52 5.94 11.51
CA SER A 190 27.36 6.78 10.31
C SER A 190 26.16 6.30 9.50
N PHE A 191 26.03 4.99 9.31
CA PHE A 191 24.90 4.38 8.64
C PHE A 191 23.60 4.62 9.39
N GLN A 192 23.61 4.46 10.72
CA GLN A 192 22.45 4.75 11.57
C GLN A 192 21.96 6.17 11.40
N GLN A 193 22.86 7.15 11.46
CA GLN A 193 22.51 8.57 11.29
C GLN A 193 21.91 8.86 9.92
N THR A 194 22.44 8.24 8.87
CA THR A 194 21.90 8.38 7.51
C THR A 194 20.47 7.83 7.41
N ILE A 195 20.18 6.67 8.04
CA ILE A 195 18.81 6.14 8.09
C ILE A 195 17.88 7.10 8.83
N ILE A 196 18.32 7.61 9.99
CA ILE A 196 17.54 8.53 10.82
C ILE A 196 17.23 9.82 10.06
N SER A 197 18.21 10.41 9.37
CA SER A 197 18.01 11.65 8.62
C SER A 197 16.99 11.46 7.50
N ILE A 198 17.10 10.39 6.71
CA ILE A 198 16.15 10.08 5.63
C ILE A 198 14.76 9.83 6.19
N TYR A 199 14.63 8.99 7.24
CA TYR A 199 13.33 8.60 7.77
C TYR A 199 12.58 9.76 8.44
N ARG A 200 13.26 10.68 9.11
CA ARG A 200 12.62 11.86 9.74
C ARG A 200 11.84 12.68 8.72
N TYR A 201 12.37 12.88 7.52
CA TYR A 201 11.64 13.54 6.45
C TYR A 201 10.51 12.66 5.91
N GLU A 202 10.78 11.37 5.66
CA GLU A 202 9.77 10.43 5.14
C GLU A 202 8.55 10.31 6.05
N ALA A 203 8.75 10.34 7.37
CA ALA A 203 7.70 10.26 8.38
C ALA A 203 6.64 11.36 8.25
N LEU A 204 7.02 12.58 7.81
CA LEU A 204 6.08 13.67 7.58
C LEU A 204 5.01 13.33 6.53
N GLY A 205 5.32 12.39 5.66
CA GLY A 205 4.40 11.89 4.64
C GLY A 205 3.41 10.84 5.12
N ALA A 206 3.52 10.31 6.34
CA ALA A 206 2.72 9.16 6.80
C ALA A 206 1.20 9.46 6.83
N VAL A 207 0.79 10.61 7.40
CA VAL A 207 -0.61 11.02 7.45
C VAL A 207 -1.17 11.38 6.07
N PRO A 208 -0.49 12.21 5.24
CA PRO A 208 -0.89 12.41 3.85
C PRO A 208 -1.07 11.12 3.04
N LEU A 209 -0.21 10.12 3.24
CA LEU A 209 -0.36 8.80 2.61
C LEU A 209 -1.60 8.05 3.10
N GLY A 210 -1.95 8.17 4.38
CA GLY A 210 -3.19 7.60 4.92
C GLY A 210 -4.44 8.20 4.25
N ILE A 211 -4.44 9.51 4.01
CA ILE A 211 -5.51 10.19 3.25
C ILE A 211 -5.53 9.68 1.80
N ASN A 212 -4.37 9.63 1.15
CA ASN A 212 -4.26 9.10 -0.22
C ASN A 212 -4.82 7.67 -0.31
N SER A 213 -4.41 6.76 0.59
CA SER A 213 -4.90 5.38 0.62
C SER A 213 -6.43 5.31 0.77
N SER A 214 -7.01 6.21 1.56
CA SER A 214 -8.47 6.28 1.74
C SER A 214 -9.18 6.73 0.46
N VAL A 215 -8.63 7.74 -0.23
CA VAL A 215 -9.17 8.19 -1.52
C VAL A 215 -9.04 7.11 -2.59
N LEU A 216 -7.91 6.38 -2.61
CA LEU A 216 -7.75 5.23 -3.49
C LEU A 216 -8.77 4.13 -3.21
N ALA A 217 -9.11 3.88 -1.92
CA ALA A 217 -10.17 2.94 -1.55
C ALA A 217 -11.53 3.33 -2.14
N LEU A 218 -11.88 4.63 -2.08
CA LEU A 218 -13.09 5.15 -2.71
C LEU A 218 -13.08 4.91 -4.22
N LEU A 219 -12.00 5.30 -4.88
CA LEU A 219 -11.87 5.20 -6.33
C LEU A 219 -11.89 3.75 -6.83
N TYR A 220 -11.20 2.83 -6.15
CA TYR A 220 -11.26 1.40 -6.45
C TYR A 220 -12.66 0.83 -6.21
N GLY A 221 -13.31 1.20 -5.10
CA GLY A 221 -14.66 0.76 -4.78
C GLY A 221 -15.72 1.18 -5.79
N PHE A 222 -15.55 2.36 -6.40
CA PHE A 222 -16.42 2.87 -7.49
C PHE A 222 -15.90 2.51 -8.90
N GLY A 223 -14.84 1.70 -9.02
CA GLY A 223 -14.28 1.27 -10.32
C GLY A 223 -13.58 2.36 -11.11
N ARG A 224 -13.21 3.49 -10.47
CA ARG A 224 -12.56 4.65 -11.12
C ARG A 224 -11.04 4.48 -11.20
N THR A 225 -10.58 3.32 -11.66
CA THR A 225 -9.16 2.89 -11.63
C THR A 225 -8.21 3.72 -12.50
N LYS A 226 -8.72 4.43 -13.50
CA LYS A 226 -7.90 5.37 -14.30
C LYS A 226 -7.42 6.57 -13.47
N ILE A 227 -8.23 7.01 -12.50
CA ILE A 227 -7.90 8.13 -11.63
C ILE A 227 -6.85 7.70 -10.61
N THR A 228 -6.92 6.46 -10.11
CA THR A 228 -5.90 5.92 -9.19
C THR A 228 -4.54 5.81 -9.87
N LEU A 229 -4.52 5.35 -11.13
CA LEU A 229 -3.32 5.36 -11.96
C LEU A 229 -2.74 6.77 -12.09
N PHE A 230 -3.57 7.77 -12.38
CA PHE A 230 -3.12 9.16 -12.51
C PHE A 230 -2.50 9.69 -11.22
N ILE A 231 -3.16 9.49 -10.06
CA ILE A 231 -2.65 9.94 -8.75
C ILE A 231 -1.28 9.31 -8.45
N ASN A 232 -1.13 7.99 -8.61
CA ASN A 232 0.11 7.29 -8.30
C ASN A 232 1.21 7.54 -9.34
N PHE A 233 0.85 7.79 -10.60
CA PHE A 233 1.78 8.24 -11.63
C PHE A 233 2.35 9.62 -11.27
N CYS A 234 1.50 10.59 -10.91
CA CYS A 234 1.93 11.92 -10.46
C CYS A 234 2.88 11.83 -9.25
N ARG A 235 2.57 10.95 -8.28
CA ARG A 235 3.41 10.75 -7.10
C ARG A 235 4.86 10.45 -7.44
N VAL A 236 5.10 9.62 -8.45
CA VAL A 236 6.44 9.16 -8.80
C VAL A 236 7.07 10.06 -9.85
N PHE A 237 6.40 10.27 -10.98
CA PHE A 237 6.98 10.90 -12.15
C PHE A 237 6.89 12.42 -12.14
N ILE A 238 6.03 13.02 -11.32
CA ILE A 238 5.92 14.48 -11.18
C ILE A 238 6.50 14.95 -9.84
N PHE A 239 6.17 14.28 -8.72
CA PHE A 239 6.55 14.77 -7.39
C PHE A 239 7.82 14.13 -6.84
N ARG A 240 8.29 13.00 -7.37
CA ARG A 240 9.47 12.32 -6.82
C ARG A 240 10.70 12.45 -7.72
N VAL A 241 10.62 11.95 -8.95
CA VAL A 241 11.78 11.94 -9.87
C VAL A 241 12.26 13.35 -10.20
N PRO A 242 11.41 14.31 -10.63
CA PRO A 242 11.88 15.66 -10.97
C PRO A 242 12.40 16.44 -9.76
N VAL A 243 11.77 16.25 -8.58
CA VAL A 243 12.23 16.92 -7.34
C VAL A 243 13.59 16.39 -6.91
N LEU A 244 13.83 15.06 -7.00
CA LEU A 244 15.14 14.49 -6.69
C LEU A 244 16.19 15.02 -7.66
N TRP A 245 15.88 15.05 -8.96
CA TRP A 245 16.77 15.61 -9.97
C TRP A 245 17.10 17.09 -9.68
N ALA A 246 16.09 17.89 -9.36
CA ALA A 246 16.30 19.31 -9.03
C ALA A 246 17.19 19.49 -7.79
N LEU A 247 16.95 18.71 -6.73
CA LEU A 247 17.78 18.76 -5.53
C LEU A 247 19.25 18.34 -5.83
N GLN A 248 19.45 17.37 -6.71
CA GLN A 248 20.79 16.93 -7.13
C GLN A 248 21.55 18.00 -7.92
N GLN A 249 20.84 18.82 -8.71
CA GLN A 249 21.48 19.83 -9.57
C GLN A 249 21.69 21.17 -8.86
N PHE A 250 20.81 21.53 -7.94
CA PHE A 250 20.76 22.89 -7.39
C PHE A 250 21.08 22.97 -5.90
N THR A 251 21.36 21.82 -5.23
CA THR A 251 21.66 21.81 -3.78
C THR A 251 22.76 20.83 -3.42
N ASP A 252 23.48 21.13 -2.35
CA ASP A 252 24.54 20.28 -1.77
C ASP A 252 24.08 19.53 -0.52
N LEU A 253 22.76 19.18 -0.42
CA LEU A 253 22.16 18.53 0.74
C LEU A 253 22.58 17.07 0.93
N GLY A 254 23.29 16.48 -0.02
CA GLY A 254 23.77 15.10 0.08
C GLY A 254 22.61 14.08 0.23
N SER A 255 22.80 13.09 1.10
CA SER A 255 21.83 12.00 1.35
C SER A 255 20.47 12.49 1.89
N GLU A 256 20.40 13.66 2.53
CA GLU A 256 19.13 14.23 3.02
C GLU A 256 18.16 14.56 1.89
N SER A 257 18.67 14.89 0.69
CA SER A 257 17.85 15.10 -0.51
C SER A 257 16.87 13.96 -0.76
N VAL A 258 17.27 12.73 -0.49
CA VAL A 258 16.42 11.54 -0.67
C VAL A 258 15.25 11.53 0.30
N GLY A 259 15.50 11.88 1.57
CA GLY A 259 14.46 12.01 2.59
C GLY A 259 13.46 13.13 2.25
N ILE A 260 13.98 14.31 1.87
CA ILE A 260 13.18 15.48 1.48
C ILE A 260 12.25 15.14 0.30
N VAL A 261 12.77 14.45 -0.72
CA VAL A 261 11.97 14.00 -1.87
C VAL A 261 10.85 13.06 -1.44
N MET A 262 11.12 12.15 -0.49
CA MET A 262 10.06 11.28 0.06
C MET A 262 8.97 12.10 0.75
N ALA A 263 9.34 13.07 1.59
CA ALA A 263 8.39 13.98 2.23
C ALA A 263 7.56 14.75 1.19
N VAL A 264 8.23 15.44 0.27
CA VAL A 264 7.56 16.25 -0.77
C VAL A 264 6.60 15.41 -1.59
N SER A 265 7.04 14.25 -2.09
CA SER A 265 6.18 13.40 -2.93
C SER A 265 4.98 12.84 -2.17
N ASN A 266 5.16 12.48 -0.89
CA ASN A 266 4.09 11.91 -0.07
C ASN A 266 3.07 12.97 0.36
N ILE A 267 3.53 14.18 0.69
CA ILE A 267 2.67 15.32 1.02
C ILE A 267 1.91 15.79 -0.23
N SER A 268 2.62 15.97 -1.35
CA SER A 268 2.01 16.42 -2.61
C SER A 268 0.94 15.46 -3.12
N VAL A 269 1.18 14.14 -3.04
CA VAL A 269 0.15 13.16 -3.43
C VAL A 269 -1.03 13.16 -2.47
N GLY A 270 -0.81 13.39 -1.17
CA GLY A 270 -1.90 13.55 -0.21
C GLY A 270 -2.79 14.76 -0.53
N ILE A 271 -2.19 15.91 -0.88
CA ILE A 271 -2.91 17.10 -1.32
C ILE A 271 -3.67 16.84 -2.62
N LEU A 272 -3.01 16.23 -3.62
CA LEU A 272 -3.65 15.86 -4.89
C LEU A 272 -4.84 14.91 -4.66
N ALA A 273 -4.67 13.92 -3.78
CA ALA A 273 -5.74 13.00 -3.40
C ALA A 273 -6.92 13.72 -2.73
N CYS A 274 -6.67 14.69 -1.85
CA CYS A 274 -7.74 15.52 -1.26
C CYS A 274 -8.53 16.29 -2.33
N ILE A 275 -7.83 16.91 -3.28
CA ILE A 275 -8.46 17.67 -4.37
C ILE A 275 -9.31 16.74 -5.24
N ILE A 276 -8.71 15.68 -5.75
CA ILE A 276 -9.39 14.71 -6.61
C ILE A 276 -10.52 14.00 -5.85
N GLY A 277 -10.27 13.59 -4.60
CA GLY A 277 -11.28 12.96 -3.75
C GLY A 277 -12.51 13.86 -3.57
N THR A 278 -12.31 15.14 -3.32
CA THR A 278 -13.39 16.10 -3.18
C THR A 278 -14.21 16.25 -4.47
N ILE A 279 -13.53 16.33 -5.62
CA ILE A 279 -14.17 16.41 -6.93
C ILE A 279 -15.01 15.14 -7.20
N GLU A 280 -14.41 13.97 -6.96
CA GLU A 280 -15.06 12.69 -7.23
C GLU A 280 -16.23 12.41 -6.26
N ILE A 281 -16.12 12.81 -4.99
CA ILE A 281 -17.25 12.75 -4.04
C ILE A 281 -18.40 13.61 -4.52
N ARG A 282 -18.14 14.84 -5.01
CA ARG A 282 -19.20 15.71 -5.56
C ARG A 282 -19.90 15.07 -6.76
N LYS A 283 -19.14 14.48 -7.67
CA LYS A 283 -19.69 13.74 -8.83
C LYS A 283 -20.53 12.54 -8.39
N ILE A 284 -20.05 11.75 -7.44
CA ILE A 284 -20.80 10.61 -6.88
C ILE A 284 -22.08 11.09 -6.22
N CYS A 285 -22.04 12.16 -5.44
CA CYS A 285 -23.24 12.73 -4.83
C CYS A 285 -24.26 13.20 -5.86
N GLN A 286 -23.82 13.78 -6.97
CA GLN A 286 -24.72 14.18 -8.08
C GLN A 286 -25.28 12.97 -8.82
N GLU A 287 -24.45 11.96 -9.11
CA GLU A 287 -24.83 10.74 -9.84
C GLU A 287 -25.91 9.94 -9.08
N TYR A 288 -25.82 9.90 -7.74
CA TYR A 288 -26.74 9.15 -6.89
C TYR A 288 -27.78 10.03 -6.16
N ASN A 289 -27.88 11.33 -6.47
CA ASN A 289 -28.76 12.30 -5.81
C ASN A 289 -28.61 12.34 -4.28
N LEU A 290 -27.37 12.29 -3.78
CA LEU A 290 -27.04 12.24 -2.35
C LEU A 290 -26.65 13.62 -1.81
N SER A 291 -27.03 13.91 -0.56
CA SER A 291 -26.52 15.06 0.19
C SER A 291 -25.42 14.60 1.15
N PHE A 292 -24.17 15.02 0.90
CA PHE A 292 -23.01 14.64 1.72
C PHE A 292 -23.19 15.06 3.20
N VAL A 293 -23.77 16.21 3.46
CA VAL A 293 -24.03 16.71 4.81
C VAL A 293 -25.05 15.86 5.57
N ARG A 294 -26.05 15.33 4.88
CA ARG A 294 -27.08 14.48 5.46
C ARG A 294 -26.54 13.10 5.85
N MET A 295 -25.56 12.58 5.10
CA MET A 295 -24.93 11.29 5.35
C MET A 295 -24.06 11.26 6.62
N LEU A 296 -23.38 12.35 6.94
CA LEU A 296 -22.59 12.47 8.17
C LEU A 296 -23.49 12.54 9.42
N ARG A 297 -24.76 12.91 9.27
CA ARG A 297 -25.74 13.02 10.36
C ARG A 297 -26.58 11.76 10.57
N LEU A 298 -26.54 10.78 9.67
CA LEU A 298 -27.26 9.52 9.86
C LEU A 298 -26.59 8.75 11.02
N LYS A 299 -27.08 9.06 12.24
CA LYS A 299 -26.92 8.20 13.40
C LYS A 299 -27.40 6.79 13.04
N GLN A 300 -26.63 5.83 13.49
CA GLN A 300 -26.94 4.41 13.53
C GLN A 300 -28.46 4.14 13.68
N ALA A 301 -29.07 3.60 12.67
CA ALA A 301 -30.30 2.85 12.75
C ALA A 301 -30.00 1.39 12.40
#